data_3741fb9e445b94106d43e9af337cccec
#
_entry.id   3741fb9e445b94106d43e9af337cccec
#
_cell.length_a   1.000
_cell.length_b   1.000
_cell.length_c   1.000
_cell.angle_alpha   90.00
_cell.angle_beta   90.00
_cell.angle_gamma   90.00
#
_symmetry.space_group_name_H-M   'P 1'
#
loop_
_entity.id
_entity.type
_entity.pdbx_description
1 polymer ?
#
loop_
_entity_poly.entity_id
_entity_poly.type
_entity_poly.pdbx_seq_one_letter_code
_entity_poly.pdbx_strand_id
1 'polypeptide(L)'
;MASQNTIKSFPDLPGDYRTYPNTGGSVMLPLTAQSKWTPEIMVCGGGAYQDITSPTDPSCGRIAPLAPNAAWEMDAMPEGRGMVEAVLLPDGTVLWVNGVQKGAEGFNLAADPAFEVLIYDPKAPLGQRWTTGASSTIPRLYHSVALLLLDGTLMIAGSNPDQMPVVAPDVDPQGFHTEFAVEIYTPPYLSGDNANRRPTAITLSTLDLEAGGASTFTISFTAPVNAQKVQVALYHGGFVTHAVHMSHRMLFLETQGWRAGATEQTITVTGPPNNNVAPPGPYVVYVVVDGVPGVGQFVMVS
;
A
#
# COMPACT_ATOMS: atom_id res chain seq x y z
N MET A 1 -18.07 22.63 19.43
CA MET A 1 -17.11 22.44 18.32
C MET A 1 -15.73 22.45 18.93
N ALA A 2 -14.90 21.42 18.68
CA ALA A 2 -13.50 21.46 19.08
C ALA A 2 -12.81 22.60 18.31
N SER A 3 -11.94 23.37 18.97
CA SER A 3 -11.17 24.42 18.30
C SER A 3 -10.19 23.76 17.33
N GLN A 4 -10.23 24.15 16.05
CA GLN A 4 -9.25 23.73 15.05
C GLN A 4 -7.97 24.56 15.22
N ASN A 5 -7.08 24.12 16.09
CA ASN A 5 -5.79 24.77 16.27
C ASN A 5 -4.71 24.04 15.47
N THR A 6 -3.89 24.78 14.74
CA THR A 6 -2.68 24.23 14.13
C THR A 6 -1.72 23.85 15.24
N ILE A 7 -1.41 22.55 15.33
CA ILE A 7 -0.48 22.03 16.35
C ILE A 7 0.96 21.99 15.84
N LYS A 8 1.16 21.88 14.54
CA LYS A 8 2.46 21.88 13.86
C LYS A 8 2.29 22.23 12.38
N SER A 9 3.24 22.98 11.84
CA SER A 9 3.39 23.25 10.41
C SER A 9 4.65 22.58 9.88
N PHE A 10 4.61 22.16 8.64
CA PHE A 10 5.73 21.55 7.92
C PHE A 10 6.11 22.44 6.73
N PRO A 11 7.35 22.34 6.22
CA PRO A 11 7.68 22.91 4.92
C PRO A 11 6.75 22.36 3.83
N ASP A 12 6.51 23.15 2.80
CA ASP A 12 5.78 22.67 1.63
C ASP A 12 6.54 21.50 0.99
N LEU A 13 5.78 20.53 0.50
CA LEU A 13 6.36 19.43 -0.28
C LEU A 13 6.80 19.99 -1.64
N PRO A 14 8.10 19.90 -1.99
CA PRO A 14 8.57 20.34 -3.31
C PRO A 14 7.93 19.57 -4.46
N GLY A 15 7.89 20.17 -5.65
CA GLY A 15 7.29 19.63 -6.87
C GLY A 15 5.94 20.26 -7.19
N ASP A 16 5.18 19.59 -8.05
CA ASP A 16 3.89 20.09 -8.53
C ASP A 16 2.75 19.86 -7.51
N TYR A 17 1.52 20.23 -7.88
CA TYR A 17 0.35 20.06 -7.05
C TYR A 17 0.00 18.58 -6.86
N ARG A 18 -0.52 18.22 -5.67
CA ARG A 18 -0.83 16.86 -5.25
C ARG A 18 -2.31 16.65 -4.90
N THR A 19 -3.09 17.71 -4.94
CA THR A 19 -4.50 17.71 -4.59
C THR A 19 -5.36 17.66 -5.84
N TYR A 20 -6.58 17.13 -5.71
CA TYR A 20 -7.55 17.10 -6.81
C TYR A 20 -7.67 18.46 -7.50
N PRO A 21 -7.63 18.56 -8.83
CA PRO A 21 -7.62 17.45 -9.80
C PRO A 21 -6.22 16.94 -10.17
N ASN A 22 -5.17 17.49 -9.62
CA ASN A 22 -3.78 17.06 -9.86
C ASN A 22 -3.37 16.01 -8.81
N THR A 23 -4.23 15.04 -8.54
CA THR A 23 -4.09 14.09 -7.44
C THR A 23 -2.82 13.24 -7.56
N GLY A 24 -2.00 13.30 -6.52
CA GLY A 24 -0.94 12.31 -6.27
C GLY A 24 -1.43 11.18 -5.39
N GLY A 25 -0.64 10.12 -5.27
CA GLY A 25 -0.85 9.06 -4.31
C GLY A 25 -0.23 9.38 -2.96
N SER A 26 -0.79 8.85 -1.88
CA SER A 26 -0.23 8.98 -0.54
C SER A 26 -0.37 7.69 0.26
N VAL A 27 0.59 7.43 1.15
CA VAL A 27 0.58 6.26 2.02
C VAL A 27 1.28 6.55 3.33
N MET A 28 0.77 6.00 4.42
CA MET A 28 1.52 5.88 5.67
C MET A 28 2.35 4.59 5.59
N LEU A 29 3.67 4.72 5.65
CA LEU A 29 4.58 3.57 5.60
C LEU A 29 4.35 2.61 6.78
N PRO A 30 4.76 1.34 6.66
CA PRO A 30 4.51 0.35 7.71
C PRO A 30 5.04 0.77 9.07
N LEU A 31 4.21 0.62 10.09
CA LEU A 31 4.53 0.93 11.48
C LEU A 31 5.20 -0.27 12.15
N THR A 32 6.21 -0.02 12.99
CA THR A 32 6.93 -1.07 13.71
C THR A 32 7.14 -0.72 15.18
N ALA A 33 7.27 -1.74 16.02
CA ALA A 33 7.62 -1.54 17.42
C ALA A 33 9.01 -0.92 17.60
N GLN A 34 9.98 -1.29 16.72
CA GLN A 34 11.34 -0.72 16.75
C GLN A 34 11.33 0.79 16.52
N SER A 35 10.46 1.32 15.64
CA SER A 35 10.27 2.75 15.43
C SER A 35 9.37 3.38 16.49
N LYS A 36 8.95 2.64 17.53
CA LYS A 36 7.95 3.05 18.51
C LYS A 36 6.66 3.54 17.84
N TRP A 37 6.29 2.87 16.76
CA TRP A 37 5.09 3.17 15.98
C TRP A 37 5.07 4.60 15.41
N THR A 38 6.26 5.20 15.24
CA THR A 38 6.37 6.54 14.66
C THR A 38 5.92 6.50 13.21
N PRO A 39 4.90 7.30 12.82
CA PRO A 39 4.41 7.33 11.46
C PRO A 39 5.40 8.04 10.54
N GLU A 40 5.54 7.50 9.35
CA GLU A 40 6.15 8.16 8.21
C GLU A 40 5.12 8.21 7.08
N ILE A 41 4.98 9.36 6.45
CA ILE A 41 4.02 9.60 5.37
C ILE A 41 4.80 9.84 4.10
N MET A 42 4.37 9.19 3.04
CA MET A 42 4.93 9.36 1.69
C MET A 42 3.84 9.87 0.76
N VAL A 43 4.19 10.84 -0.08
CA VAL A 43 3.33 11.42 -1.11
C VAL A 43 4.10 11.46 -2.42
N CYS A 44 3.52 10.95 -3.50
CA CYS A 44 4.13 10.87 -4.82
C CYS A 44 3.20 11.34 -5.93
N GLY A 45 3.77 11.76 -7.04
CA GLY A 45 3.00 12.05 -8.24
C GLY A 45 2.28 13.39 -8.18
N GLY A 46 1.25 13.54 -8.98
CA GLY A 46 0.52 14.80 -9.15
C GLY A 46 0.84 15.51 -10.45
N GLY A 47 0.60 16.82 -10.54
CA GLY A 47 0.85 17.56 -11.76
C GLY A 47 0.63 19.08 -11.62
N ALA A 48 1.11 19.84 -12.59
CA ALA A 48 1.10 21.31 -12.55
C ALA A 48 -0.22 21.93 -13.03
N TYR A 49 -0.89 21.29 -13.99
CA TYR A 49 -2.03 21.89 -14.68
C TYR A 49 -3.22 20.94 -14.80
N GLN A 50 -4.41 21.51 -14.80
CA GLN A 50 -5.65 20.78 -15.06
C GLN A 50 -5.92 20.75 -16.58
N ASP A 51 -5.08 20.06 -17.31
CA ASP A 51 -5.23 19.84 -18.75
C ASP A 51 -4.85 18.40 -19.11
N ILE A 52 -5.03 18.00 -20.36
CA ILE A 52 -4.80 16.63 -20.82
C ILE A 52 -3.39 16.41 -21.39
N THR A 53 -2.60 17.46 -21.55
CA THR A 53 -1.31 17.42 -22.28
C THR A 53 -0.09 17.59 -21.40
N SER A 54 -0.28 18.23 -20.24
CA SER A 54 0.82 18.47 -19.30
C SER A 54 1.34 17.19 -18.67
N PRO A 55 2.66 17.03 -18.58
CA PRO A 55 3.24 15.86 -17.92
C PRO A 55 2.93 15.88 -16.43
N THR A 56 2.82 14.68 -15.85
CA THR A 56 2.66 14.47 -14.42
C THR A 56 4.03 14.45 -13.72
N ASP A 57 4.02 14.74 -12.41
CA ASP A 57 5.22 14.86 -11.59
C ASP A 57 5.71 13.48 -11.11
N PRO A 58 6.99 13.09 -11.31
CA PRO A 58 7.55 11.88 -10.74
C PRO A 58 7.99 12.03 -9.28
N SER A 59 8.07 13.23 -8.74
CA SER A 59 8.67 13.45 -7.43
C SER A 59 7.85 12.85 -6.29
N CYS A 60 8.58 12.39 -5.27
CA CYS A 60 8.05 11.83 -4.03
C CYS A 60 8.68 12.55 -2.85
N GLY A 61 7.88 12.79 -1.81
CA GLY A 61 8.40 13.23 -0.52
C GLY A 61 8.00 12.27 0.59
N ARG A 62 8.92 12.01 1.50
CA ARG A 62 8.72 11.22 2.71
C ARG A 62 9.00 12.08 3.93
N ILE A 63 8.14 12.03 4.93
CA ILE A 63 8.26 12.82 6.16
C ILE A 63 7.86 12.01 7.38
N ALA A 64 8.62 12.14 8.49
CA ALA A 64 8.24 11.67 9.82
C ALA A 64 7.64 12.86 10.61
N PRO A 65 6.32 13.07 10.61
CA PRO A 65 5.70 14.30 11.12
C PRO A 65 5.88 14.51 12.61
N LEU A 66 6.12 13.45 13.37
CA LEU A 66 6.36 13.52 14.83
C LEU A 66 7.82 13.79 15.20
N ALA A 67 8.74 13.73 14.24
CA ALA A 67 10.15 14.07 14.51
C ALA A 67 10.30 15.55 14.92
N PRO A 68 11.24 15.89 15.80
CA PRO A 68 11.48 17.28 16.24
C PRO A 68 11.75 18.23 15.07
N ASN A 69 12.57 17.79 14.11
CA ASN A 69 12.95 18.55 12.92
C ASN A 69 12.41 17.87 11.66
N ALA A 70 11.08 17.66 11.61
CA ALA A 70 10.44 17.00 10.48
C ALA A 70 10.67 17.80 9.19
N ALA A 71 11.27 17.15 8.20
CA ALA A 71 11.52 17.69 6.87
C ALA A 71 11.25 16.61 5.82
N TRP A 72 10.95 17.02 4.60
CA TRP A 72 10.77 16.11 3.49
C TRP A 72 12.11 15.54 3.02
N GLU A 73 12.20 14.22 2.98
CA GLU A 73 13.22 13.51 2.21
C GLU A 73 12.66 13.27 0.81
N MET A 74 13.31 13.86 -0.19
CA MET A 74 12.86 13.78 -1.57
C MET A 74 13.43 12.56 -2.28
N ASP A 75 12.59 11.92 -3.08
CA ASP A 75 12.89 10.81 -3.98
C ASP A 75 12.07 11.00 -5.27
N ALA A 76 12.16 10.09 -6.21
CA ALA A 76 11.36 10.14 -7.43
C ALA A 76 11.01 8.73 -7.93
N MET A 77 9.79 8.57 -8.42
CA MET A 77 9.40 7.44 -9.25
C MET A 77 10.19 7.45 -10.57
N PRO A 78 10.36 6.30 -11.23
CA PRO A 78 10.99 6.25 -12.55
C PRO A 78 10.31 7.11 -13.60
N GLU A 79 9.02 7.40 -13.43
CA GLU A 79 8.19 8.20 -14.34
C GLU A 79 7.17 9.03 -13.56
N GLY A 80 6.68 10.12 -14.17
CA GLY A 80 5.60 10.92 -13.61
C GLY A 80 4.28 10.14 -13.57
N ARG A 81 3.49 10.31 -12.52
CA ARG A 81 2.15 9.73 -12.39
C ARG A 81 1.17 10.66 -11.69
N GLY A 82 0.06 10.95 -12.34
CA GLY A 82 -1.15 11.45 -11.71
C GLY A 82 -2.09 10.29 -11.39
N MET A 83 -2.96 10.42 -10.40
CA MET A 83 -3.92 9.38 -9.97
C MET A 83 -3.26 8.04 -9.61
N VAL A 84 -2.02 8.06 -9.15
CA VAL A 84 -1.30 6.85 -8.75
C VAL A 84 -1.80 6.32 -7.42
N GLU A 85 -2.00 5.02 -7.33
CA GLU A 85 -2.50 4.36 -6.13
C GLU A 85 -1.38 3.60 -5.41
N ALA A 86 -1.32 3.74 -4.08
CA ALA A 86 -0.32 3.10 -3.23
C ALA A 86 -0.94 2.03 -2.35
N VAL A 87 -0.50 0.78 -2.47
CA VAL A 87 -0.98 -0.35 -1.68
C VAL A 87 0.14 -0.95 -0.84
N LEU A 88 -0.06 -1.03 0.48
CA LEU A 88 0.87 -1.66 1.41
C LEU A 88 0.90 -3.18 1.19
N LEU A 89 2.09 -3.76 1.13
CA LEU A 89 2.30 -5.19 0.94
C LEU A 89 2.77 -5.88 2.23
N PRO A 90 2.42 -7.17 2.45
CA PRO A 90 2.73 -7.88 3.71
C PRO A 90 4.23 -8.02 4.02
N ASP A 91 5.11 -7.92 3.03
CA ASP A 91 6.56 -7.94 3.21
C ASP A 91 7.15 -6.59 3.67
N GLY A 92 6.31 -5.55 3.69
CA GLY A 92 6.66 -4.19 4.09
C GLY A 92 7.05 -3.26 2.95
N THR A 93 6.98 -3.72 1.71
CA THR A 93 7.10 -2.86 0.53
C THR A 93 5.77 -2.18 0.20
N VAL A 94 5.79 -1.20 -0.67
CA VAL A 94 4.60 -0.49 -1.16
C VAL A 94 4.51 -0.64 -2.67
N LEU A 95 3.38 -1.12 -3.14
CA LEU A 95 3.08 -1.19 -4.57
C LEU A 95 2.46 0.14 -5.00
N TRP A 96 2.94 0.69 -6.11
CA TRP A 96 2.38 1.87 -6.77
C TRP A 96 1.92 1.47 -8.17
N VAL A 97 0.66 1.73 -8.47
CA VAL A 97 0.00 1.22 -9.67
C VAL A 97 -1.04 2.21 -10.18
N ASN A 98 -1.53 1.99 -11.38
CA ASN A 98 -2.52 2.83 -12.03
C ASN A 98 -2.01 4.25 -12.35
N GLY A 99 -2.89 5.07 -12.89
CA GLY A 99 -2.62 6.48 -13.16
C GLY A 99 -2.13 6.76 -14.56
N VAL A 100 -1.68 7.98 -14.76
CA VAL A 100 -1.33 8.54 -16.06
C VAL A 100 -0.04 9.33 -16.02
N GLN A 101 0.64 9.39 -17.16
CA GLN A 101 1.85 10.19 -17.35
C GLN A 101 1.56 11.61 -17.85
N LYS A 102 0.33 11.85 -18.35
CA LYS A 102 -0.15 13.19 -18.73
C LYS A 102 -1.57 13.42 -18.29
N GLY A 103 -1.86 14.66 -17.94
CA GLY A 103 -3.20 15.09 -17.60
C GLY A 103 -3.45 15.25 -16.11
N ALA A 104 -4.72 15.19 -15.73
CA ALA A 104 -5.21 15.38 -14.38
C ALA A 104 -6.36 14.42 -14.08
N GLU A 105 -6.75 14.33 -12.83
CA GLU A 105 -7.95 13.62 -12.40
C GLU A 105 -9.19 14.39 -12.81
N GLY A 106 -10.22 13.69 -13.27
CA GLY A 106 -11.46 14.25 -13.76
C GLY A 106 -11.87 13.63 -15.08
N PHE A 107 -13.07 13.98 -15.53
CA PHE A 107 -13.63 13.40 -16.74
C PHE A 107 -12.87 13.90 -17.98
N ASN A 108 -12.40 12.96 -18.78
CA ASN A 108 -11.71 13.23 -20.05
C ASN A 108 -10.43 14.08 -19.92
N LEU A 109 -9.76 14.06 -18.77
CA LEU A 109 -8.56 14.85 -18.51
C LEU A 109 -7.29 14.02 -18.40
N ALA A 110 -7.31 12.75 -18.78
CA ALA A 110 -6.19 11.84 -18.65
C ALA A 110 -5.69 11.34 -20.00
N ALA A 111 -4.36 11.25 -20.17
CA ALA A 111 -3.70 10.70 -21.35
C ALA A 111 -2.44 9.93 -20.92
N ASP A 112 -1.90 9.12 -21.85
CA ASP A 112 -0.69 8.31 -21.63
C ASP A 112 -0.80 7.47 -20.33
N PRO A 113 -1.65 6.41 -20.31
CA PRO A 113 -1.79 5.54 -19.16
C PRO A 113 -0.45 4.94 -18.72
N ALA A 114 -0.21 4.87 -17.41
CA ALA A 114 0.92 4.17 -16.84
C ALA A 114 0.56 2.70 -16.64
N PHE A 115 1.29 1.80 -17.31
CA PHE A 115 0.98 0.36 -17.30
C PHE A 115 1.85 -0.43 -16.32
N GLU A 116 3.01 0.09 -15.96
CA GLU A 116 3.97 -0.59 -15.11
C GLU A 116 3.55 -0.51 -13.64
N VAL A 117 3.73 -1.61 -12.93
CA VAL A 117 3.72 -1.64 -11.48
C VAL A 117 5.07 -1.15 -10.98
N LEU A 118 5.08 -0.23 -10.03
CA LEU A 118 6.29 0.18 -9.31
C LEU A 118 6.24 -0.37 -7.89
N ILE A 119 7.38 -0.84 -7.40
CA ILE A 119 7.51 -1.34 -6.02
C ILE A 119 8.54 -0.47 -5.30
N TYR A 120 8.13 0.06 -4.16
CA TYR A 120 8.97 0.87 -3.29
C TYR A 120 9.36 0.10 -2.04
N ASP A 121 10.66 -0.08 -1.80
CA ASP A 121 11.19 -0.62 -0.55
C ASP A 121 11.61 0.52 0.39
N PRO A 122 10.83 0.80 1.46
CA PRO A 122 11.16 1.87 2.38
C PRO A 122 12.44 1.66 3.18
N LYS A 123 13.01 0.44 3.19
CA LYS A 123 14.23 0.06 3.90
C LYS A 123 15.48 0.17 3.03
N ALA A 124 15.32 0.24 1.72
CA ALA A 124 16.44 0.41 0.82
C ALA A 124 17.06 1.82 0.92
N PRO A 125 18.33 1.99 0.58
CA PRO A 125 18.97 3.32 0.53
C PRO A 125 18.27 4.26 -0.45
N LEU A 126 18.29 5.56 -0.16
CA LEU A 126 17.80 6.60 -1.08
C LEU A 126 18.40 6.44 -2.47
N GLY A 127 17.55 6.53 -3.52
CA GLY A 127 17.92 6.30 -4.91
C GLY A 127 17.99 4.82 -5.35
N GLN A 128 17.71 3.88 -4.44
CA GLN A 128 17.66 2.43 -4.71
C GLN A 128 16.34 1.79 -4.26
N ARG A 129 15.33 2.61 -3.93
CA ARG A 129 14.07 2.17 -3.33
C ARG A 129 13.06 1.68 -4.35
N TRP A 130 13.21 2.06 -5.60
CA TRP A 130 12.25 1.79 -6.65
C TRP A 130 12.66 0.63 -7.55
N THR A 131 11.72 -0.27 -7.82
CA THR A 131 11.84 -1.35 -8.80
C THR A 131 10.61 -1.35 -9.69
N THR A 132 10.80 -1.55 -10.99
CA THR A 132 9.70 -1.73 -11.94
C THR A 132 9.31 -3.20 -11.99
N GLY A 133 8.02 -3.48 -11.82
CA GLY A 133 7.42 -4.82 -11.91
C GLY A 133 6.84 -5.10 -13.29
N ALA A 134 5.84 -5.99 -13.34
CA ALA A 134 5.15 -6.32 -14.59
C ALA A 134 4.30 -5.14 -15.09
N SER A 135 4.06 -5.11 -16.40
CA SER A 135 3.18 -4.15 -17.06
C SER A 135 1.83 -4.79 -17.36
N SER A 136 0.76 -4.02 -17.19
CA SER A 136 -0.57 -4.32 -17.73
C SER A 136 -0.67 -3.94 -19.20
N THR A 137 -1.78 -4.28 -19.83
CA THR A 137 -2.20 -3.77 -21.14
C THR A 137 -3.52 -3.01 -21.05
N ILE A 138 -4.09 -2.90 -19.85
CA ILE A 138 -5.38 -2.25 -19.60
C ILE A 138 -5.11 -0.87 -19.00
N PRO A 139 -5.61 0.21 -19.62
CA PRO A 139 -5.55 1.55 -19.05
C PRO A 139 -6.33 1.64 -17.74
N ARG A 140 -5.68 2.07 -16.66
CA ARG A 140 -6.31 2.26 -15.35
C ARG A 140 -6.25 3.73 -14.97
N LEU A 141 -7.23 4.48 -15.43
CA LEU A 141 -7.35 5.93 -15.31
C LEU A 141 -8.21 6.33 -14.11
N TYR A 142 -8.97 7.42 -14.26
CA TYR A 142 -9.89 7.89 -13.22
C TYR A 142 -10.90 6.82 -12.80
N HIS A 143 -11.16 6.70 -11.49
CA HIS A 143 -11.99 5.67 -10.85
C HIS A 143 -11.41 4.22 -10.90
N SER A 144 -10.12 4.04 -11.16
CA SER A 144 -9.49 2.75 -10.93
C SER A 144 -9.18 2.52 -9.45
N VAL A 145 -9.04 1.24 -9.07
CA VAL A 145 -8.75 0.82 -7.69
C VAL A 145 -7.82 -0.38 -7.67
N ALA A 146 -7.03 -0.51 -6.60
CA ALA A 146 -6.20 -1.67 -6.31
C ALA A 146 -6.37 -2.11 -4.85
N LEU A 147 -6.49 -3.42 -4.60
CA LEU A 147 -6.71 -4.00 -3.28
C LEU A 147 -5.79 -5.18 -3.03
N LEU A 148 -5.19 -5.24 -1.85
CA LEU A 148 -4.51 -6.45 -1.37
C LEU A 148 -5.54 -7.50 -0.96
N LEU A 149 -5.43 -8.71 -1.53
CA LEU A 149 -6.29 -9.85 -1.25
C LEU A 149 -5.69 -10.74 -0.15
N LEU A 150 -6.55 -11.57 0.46
CA LEU A 150 -6.14 -12.48 1.54
C LEU A 150 -5.01 -13.44 1.14
N ASP A 151 -4.97 -13.85 -0.12
CA ASP A 151 -3.90 -14.72 -0.63
C ASP A 151 -2.59 -13.96 -0.89
N GLY A 152 -2.55 -12.65 -0.67
CA GLY A 152 -1.36 -11.82 -0.88
C GLY A 152 -1.19 -11.34 -2.32
N THR A 153 -2.10 -11.67 -3.24
CA THR A 153 -2.17 -11.06 -4.57
C THR A 153 -2.93 -9.72 -4.51
N LEU A 154 -2.93 -8.96 -5.59
CA LEU A 154 -3.70 -7.73 -5.66
C LEU A 154 -4.76 -7.82 -6.76
N MET A 155 -5.97 -7.39 -6.43
CA MET A 155 -7.01 -7.14 -7.40
C MET A 155 -6.89 -5.69 -7.91
N ILE A 156 -6.86 -5.49 -9.22
CA ILE A 156 -6.85 -4.19 -9.88
C ILE A 156 -8.07 -4.12 -10.79
N ALA A 157 -8.87 -3.07 -10.68
CA ALA A 157 -10.15 -2.94 -11.36
C ALA A 157 -10.47 -1.48 -11.73
N GLY A 158 -11.50 -1.27 -12.55
CA GLY A 158 -11.86 0.02 -13.14
C GLY A 158 -10.91 0.32 -14.29
N SER A 159 -11.09 1.38 -14.95
CA SER A 159 -11.53 2.73 -14.63
C SER A 159 -12.86 3.12 -15.29
N ASN A 160 -13.31 4.35 -14.98
CA ASN A 160 -14.35 5.04 -15.73
C ASN A 160 -13.92 6.49 -15.93
N PRO A 161 -13.25 6.84 -17.06
CA PRO A 161 -12.72 8.18 -17.30
C PRO A 161 -13.77 9.22 -17.68
N ASP A 162 -15.00 8.79 -17.93
CA ASP A 162 -16.13 9.65 -18.31
C ASP A 162 -17.11 9.88 -17.15
N GLN A 163 -17.98 10.90 -17.33
CA GLN A 163 -19.09 11.14 -16.40
C GLN A 163 -20.11 10.00 -16.40
N MET A 164 -20.40 9.45 -17.56
CA MET A 164 -21.26 8.28 -17.73
C MET A 164 -20.45 7.12 -18.33
N PRO A 165 -20.79 5.87 -18.05
CA PRO A 165 -20.07 4.75 -18.63
C PRO A 165 -20.10 4.78 -20.16
N VAL A 166 -18.92 4.63 -20.75
CA VAL A 166 -18.75 4.42 -22.20
C VAL A 166 -18.43 2.95 -22.39
N VAL A 167 -19.31 2.22 -23.08
CA VAL A 167 -19.22 0.76 -23.20
C VAL A 167 -18.63 0.38 -24.56
N ALA A 168 -17.59 -0.47 -24.54
CA ALA A 168 -16.98 -0.98 -25.78
C ALA A 168 -18.04 -1.56 -26.74
N PRO A 169 -17.94 -1.32 -28.06
CA PRO A 169 -16.77 -0.79 -28.77
C PRO A 169 -16.65 0.74 -28.80
N ASP A 170 -17.58 1.47 -28.20
CA ASP A 170 -17.48 2.93 -28.14
C ASP A 170 -16.31 3.35 -27.24
N VAL A 171 -15.75 4.52 -27.56
CA VAL A 171 -14.66 5.14 -26.79
C VAL A 171 -14.96 6.62 -26.58
N ASP A 172 -14.36 7.19 -25.55
CA ASP A 172 -14.38 8.62 -25.27
C ASP A 172 -13.53 9.40 -26.29
N PRO A 173 -13.49 10.74 -26.24
CA PRO A 173 -12.67 11.56 -27.13
C PRO A 173 -11.15 11.28 -27.04
N GLN A 174 -10.67 10.64 -25.98
CA GLN A 174 -9.28 10.24 -25.75
C GLN A 174 -8.99 8.80 -26.19
N GLY A 175 -10.00 8.05 -26.62
CA GLY A 175 -9.88 6.67 -27.08
C GLY A 175 -10.03 5.62 -25.99
N PHE A 176 -10.56 5.99 -24.81
CA PHE A 176 -10.79 5.06 -23.71
C PHE A 176 -12.27 4.72 -23.54
N HIS A 177 -12.54 3.63 -22.88
CA HIS A 177 -13.89 3.21 -22.46
C HIS A 177 -13.88 2.88 -20.95
N THR A 178 -15.07 2.67 -20.39
CA THR A 178 -15.21 2.16 -19.04
C THR A 178 -14.70 0.72 -19.00
N GLU A 179 -13.71 0.48 -18.14
CA GLU A 179 -13.08 -0.83 -18.05
C GLU A 179 -13.75 -1.68 -16.96
N PHE A 180 -14.32 -2.82 -17.38
CA PHE A 180 -14.98 -3.78 -16.50
C PHE A 180 -14.10 -5.00 -16.19
N ALA A 181 -12.96 -5.15 -16.85
CA ALA A 181 -12.05 -6.25 -16.58
C ALA A 181 -11.35 -6.08 -15.21
N VAL A 182 -11.19 -7.19 -14.52
CA VAL A 182 -10.44 -7.29 -13.27
C VAL A 182 -9.14 -8.02 -13.55
N GLU A 183 -8.03 -7.47 -13.08
CA GLU A 183 -6.71 -8.09 -13.13
C GLU A 183 -6.32 -8.57 -11.75
N ILE A 184 -5.59 -9.70 -11.71
CA ILE A 184 -4.91 -10.16 -10.48
C ILE A 184 -3.42 -10.03 -10.71
N TYR A 185 -2.79 -9.14 -9.96
CA TYR A 185 -1.35 -8.97 -9.94
C TYR A 185 -0.72 -9.87 -8.88
N THR A 186 0.27 -10.66 -9.28
CA THR A 186 1.05 -11.51 -8.37
C THR A 186 2.38 -10.84 -8.04
N PRO A 187 2.57 -10.34 -6.81
CA PRO A 187 3.82 -9.70 -6.41
C PRO A 187 5.03 -10.63 -6.45
N PRO A 188 6.26 -10.09 -6.52
CA PRO A 188 7.49 -10.89 -6.58
C PRO A 188 7.64 -11.89 -5.42
N TYR A 189 7.12 -11.58 -4.23
CA TYR A 189 7.16 -12.48 -3.08
C TYR A 189 6.29 -13.74 -3.26
N LEU A 190 5.41 -13.80 -4.26
CA LEU A 190 4.62 -14.99 -4.63
C LEU A 190 5.04 -15.58 -5.98
N SER A 191 6.09 -15.08 -6.61
CA SER A 191 6.52 -15.50 -7.94
C SER A 191 7.76 -16.40 -7.89
N GLY A 192 7.96 -17.20 -8.94
CA GLY A 192 9.11 -18.09 -9.06
C GLY A 192 9.22 -19.07 -7.88
N ASP A 193 10.41 -19.23 -7.35
CA ASP A 193 10.67 -20.16 -6.24
C ASP A 193 9.94 -19.77 -4.95
N ASN A 194 9.62 -18.48 -4.78
CA ASN A 194 8.88 -17.99 -3.62
C ASN A 194 7.47 -18.54 -3.53
N ALA A 195 6.83 -18.87 -4.65
CA ALA A 195 5.48 -19.43 -4.67
C ALA A 195 5.36 -20.72 -3.81
N ASN A 196 6.44 -21.50 -3.73
CA ASN A 196 6.51 -22.75 -2.97
C ASN A 196 7.03 -22.56 -1.52
N ARG A 197 7.35 -21.34 -1.11
CA ARG A 197 7.93 -21.03 0.20
C ARG A 197 6.95 -20.35 1.15
N ARG A 198 5.66 -20.44 0.88
CA ARG A 198 4.63 -19.86 1.74
C ARG A 198 4.50 -20.64 3.04
N PRO A 199 4.37 -19.95 4.20
CA PRO A 199 3.91 -20.62 5.41
C PRO A 199 2.47 -21.12 5.21
N THR A 200 2.17 -22.29 5.75
CA THR A 200 0.89 -23.01 5.60
C THR A 200 0.31 -23.40 6.94
N ALA A 201 -0.90 -23.95 6.97
CA ALA A 201 -1.59 -24.42 8.18
C ALA A 201 -1.63 -23.35 9.31
N ILE A 202 -1.78 -22.09 8.93
CA ILE A 202 -1.77 -20.96 9.87
C ILE A 202 -3.04 -21.01 10.71
N THR A 203 -2.88 -21.01 12.04
CA THR A 203 -3.97 -21.00 13.02
C THR A 203 -3.68 -19.97 14.11
N LEU A 204 -4.62 -19.04 14.32
CA LEU A 204 -4.57 -18.05 15.39
C LEU A 204 -5.35 -18.58 16.62
N SER A 205 -4.83 -18.33 17.83
CA SER A 205 -5.52 -18.71 19.07
C SER A 205 -6.80 -17.89 19.33
N THR A 206 -6.91 -16.71 18.71
CA THR A 206 -8.11 -15.86 18.75
C THR A 206 -8.20 -15.02 17.46
N LEU A 207 -9.41 -14.66 17.09
CA LEU A 207 -9.69 -13.70 16.00
C LEU A 207 -10.08 -12.31 16.54
N ASP A 208 -10.20 -12.15 17.85
CA ASP A 208 -10.46 -10.88 18.52
C ASP A 208 -9.18 -10.42 19.21
N LEU A 209 -8.63 -9.30 18.73
CA LEU A 209 -7.37 -8.73 19.19
C LEU A 209 -7.65 -7.45 19.98
N GLU A 210 -7.19 -7.40 21.22
CA GLU A 210 -7.29 -6.19 22.04
C GLU A 210 -6.11 -5.26 21.75
N ALA A 211 -6.37 -3.99 21.49
CA ALA A 211 -5.36 -2.95 21.39
C ALA A 211 -5.06 -2.40 22.80
N GLY A 212 -3.89 -2.66 23.32
CA GLY A 212 -3.49 -2.21 24.66
C GLY A 212 -2.03 -2.51 25.02
N GLY A 213 -1.29 -3.13 24.09
CA GLY A 213 0.14 -3.39 24.22
C GLY A 213 0.55 -4.48 25.23
N ALA A 214 -0.40 -4.97 26.05
CA ALA A 214 -0.17 -6.07 26.99
C ALA A 214 -0.85 -7.37 26.57
N SER A 215 -1.79 -7.33 25.63
CA SER A 215 -2.48 -8.52 25.12
C SER A 215 -1.53 -9.31 24.22
N THR A 216 -1.62 -10.63 24.30
CA THR A 216 -0.86 -11.53 23.43
C THR A 216 -1.76 -12.62 22.88
N PHE A 217 -1.43 -13.09 21.69
CA PHE A 217 -2.07 -14.27 21.09
C PHE A 217 -0.99 -15.16 20.46
N THR A 218 -1.32 -16.41 20.18
CA THR A 218 -0.39 -17.34 19.56
C THR A 218 -0.79 -17.64 18.13
N ILE A 219 0.20 -17.88 17.29
CA ILE A 219 0.01 -18.35 15.92
C ILE A 219 0.83 -19.64 15.77
N SER A 220 0.17 -20.71 15.36
CA SER A 220 0.80 -21.96 14.95
C SER A 220 0.75 -22.08 13.44
N PHE A 221 1.83 -22.54 12.83
CA PHE A 221 1.91 -22.71 11.38
C PHE A 221 3.07 -23.63 10.98
N THR A 222 3.02 -24.12 9.74
CA THR A 222 4.14 -24.84 9.12
C THR A 222 4.96 -23.85 8.29
N ALA A 223 6.23 -23.67 8.66
CA ALA A 223 7.20 -22.85 7.94
C ALA A 223 7.88 -23.65 6.82
N PRO A 224 8.35 -23.01 5.74
CA PRO A 224 9.17 -23.67 4.74
C PRO A 224 10.50 -24.15 5.35
N VAL A 225 11.09 -25.17 4.73
CA VAL A 225 12.38 -25.73 5.17
C VAL A 225 13.46 -24.65 5.11
N ASN A 226 14.33 -24.62 6.13
CA ASN A 226 15.43 -23.67 6.28
C ASN A 226 14.99 -22.18 6.42
N ALA A 227 13.77 -21.91 6.83
CA ALA A 227 13.29 -20.58 7.09
C ALA A 227 14.07 -19.87 8.22
N GLN A 228 14.42 -18.60 8.01
CA GLN A 228 15.31 -17.85 8.89
C GLN A 228 14.58 -16.77 9.70
N LYS A 229 13.54 -16.16 9.14
CA LYS A 229 12.87 -14.99 9.74
C LYS A 229 11.36 -15.15 9.69
N VAL A 230 10.70 -14.63 10.71
CA VAL A 230 9.24 -14.44 10.70
C VAL A 230 8.90 -13.00 11.02
N GLN A 231 7.86 -12.50 10.40
CA GLN A 231 7.18 -11.25 10.73
C GLN A 231 5.68 -11.51 10.76
N VAL A 232 4.96 -10.77 11.58
CA VAL A 232 3.50 -10.78 11.59
C VAL A 232 3.02 -9.39 11.21
N ALA A 233 2.37 -9.29 10.06
CA ALA A 233 1.79 -8.07 9.56
C ALA A 233 0.29 -8.03 9.91
N LEU A 234 -0.13 -6.95 10.56
CA LEU A 234 -1.54 -6.64 10.83
C LEU A 234 -1.95 -5.53 9.88
N TYR A 235 -2.84 -5.83 8.95
CA TYR A 235 -3.21 -4.99 7.82
C TYR A 235 -4.65 -4.50 7.89
N HIS A 236 -4.86 -3.20 7.71
CA HIS A 236 -6.17 -2.59 7.49
C HIS A 236 -6.20 -1.94 6.12
N GLY A 237 -7.02 -2.47 5.21
CA GLY A 237 -7.09 -2.03 3.83
C GLY A 237 -7.73 -0.65 3.63
N GLY A 238 -8.50 -0.19 4.60
CA GLY A 238 -9.17 1.10 4.53
C GLY A 238 -10.24 1.18 3.44
N PHE A 239 -10.42 2.37 2.92
CA PHE A 239 -11.34 2.70 1.82
C PHE A 239 -10.60 3.48 0.76
N VAL A 240 -10.83 3.17 -0.51
CA VAL A 240 -10.20 3.87 -1.62
C VAL A 240 -11.20 4.76 -2.34
N THR A 241 -10.77 5.99 -2.62
CA THR A 241 -11.43 6.92 -3.55
C THR A 241 -10.39 7.87 -4.13
N HIS A 242 -10.51 8.24 -5.42
CA HIS A 242 -9.60 9.20 -6.06
C HIS A 242 -8.12 8.80 -5.93
N ALA A 243 -7.82 7.50 -6.12
CA ALA A 243 -6.50 6.89 -5.96
C ALA A 243 -5.88 6.96 -4.54
N VAL A 244 -6.64 7.36 -3.53
CA VAL A 244 -6.16 7.48 -2.15
C VAL A 244 -6.86 6.48 -1.23
N HIS A 245 -6.06 5.67 -0.53
CA HIS A 245 -6.52 4.78 0.52
C HIS A 245 -6.65 5.50 1.86
N MET A 246 -7.88 5.68 2.33
CA MET A 246 -8.15 6.28 3.63
C MET A 246 -8.14 5.23 4.74
N SER A 247 -7.55 5.58 5.88
CA SER A 247 -7.34 4.69 7.05
C SER A 247 -6.43 3.48 6.79
N HIS A 248 -5.81 3.41 5.62
CA HIS A 248 -4.89 2.35 5.21
C HIS A 248 -3.68 2.27 6.15
N ARG A 249 -3.35 1.09 6.67
CA ARG A 249 -2.19 0.90 7.54
C ARG A 249 -1.71 -0.54 7.60
N MET A 250 -0.43 -0.69 7.87
CA MET A 250 0.24 -1.94 8.12
C MET A 250 1.07 -1.83 9.38
N LEU A 251 0.91 -2.76 10.32
CA LEU A 251 1.70 -2.85 11.55
C LEU A 251 2.50 -4.16 11.54
N PHE A 252 3.78 -4.09 11.81
CA PHE A 252 4.58 -5.28 12.11
C PHE A 252 4.62 -5.50 13.62
N LEU A 253 3.86 -6.49 14.08
CA LEU A 253 3.72 -6.82 15.49
C LEU A 253 4.97 -7.55 16.02
N GLU A 254 5.29 -7.37 17.31
CA GLU A 254 6.37 -8.07 17.96
C GLU A 254 6.07 -9.55 18.12
N THR A 255 7.07 -10.39 17.85
CA THR A 255 6.94 -11.85 17.92
C THR A 255 8.01 -12.46 18.80
N GLN A 256 7.68 -13.53 19.51
CA GLN A 256 8.58 -14.34 20.33
C GLN A 256 8.36 -15.82 20.03
N GLY A 257 9.39 -16.65 20.30
CA GLY A 257 9.29 -18.10 20.16
C GLY A 257 9.63 -18.65 18.77
N TRP A 258 10.04 -17.80 17.82
CA TRP A 258 10.52 -18.26 16.51
C TRP A 258 11.75 -19.16 16.64
N ARG A 259 11.76 -20.27 15.92
CA ARG A 259 12.88 -21.24 15.86
C ARG A 259 13.33 -21.40 14.42
N ALA A 260 14.42 -20.73 14.07
CA ALA A 260 14.98 -20.79 12.72
C ALA A 260 15.27 -22.26 12.30
N GLY A 261 14.90 -22.61 11.07
CA GLY A 261 15.08 -23.94 10.50
C GLY A 261 14.06 -25.00 10.94
N ALA A 262 13.25 -24.77 12.00
CA ALA A 262 12.15 -25.68 12.33
C ALA A 262 10.96 -25.47 11.38
N THR A 263 10.29 -26.55 11.01
CA THR A 263 9.10 -26.48 10.15
C THR A 263 7.83 -26.21 10.96
N GLU A 264 7.65 -26.89 12.09
CA GLU A 264 6.51 -26.64 12.97
C GLU A 264 6.82 -25.48 13.90
N GLN A 265 6.03 -24.44 13.81
CA GLN A 265 6.20 -23.18 14.55
C GLN A 265 4.99 -22.89 15.42
N THR A 266 5.25 -22.38 16.61
CA THR A 266 4.27 -21.67 17.44
C THR A 266 4.95 -20.44 17.99
N ILE A 267 4.45 -19.27 17.61
CA ILE A 267 4.98 -17.99 18.04
C ILE A 267 3.94 -17.26 18.90
N THR A 268 4.41 -16.46 19.83
CA THR A 268 3.60 -15.52 20.59
C THR A 268 3.73 -14.15 19.95
N VAL A 269 2.60 -13.49 19.72
CA VAL A 269 2.52 -12.17 19.10
C VAL A 269 1.95 -11.19 20.12
N THR A 270 2.61 -10.05 20.29
CA THR A 270 2.08 -8.95 21.09
C THR A 270 1.07 -8.15 20.27
N GLY A 271 -0.11 -7.90 20.81
CA GLY A 271 -1.17 -7.12 20.19
C GLY A 271 -0.77 -5.66 19.89
N PRO A 272 -1.61 -4.92 19.17
CA PRO A 272 -1.36 -3.51 18.89
C PRO A 272 -1.22 -2.68 20.18
N PRO A 273 -0.38 -1.62 20.19
CA PRO A 273 -0.08 -0.90 21.44
C PRO A 273 -1.25 -0.10 22.00
N ASN A 274 -2.13 0.39 21.14
CA ASN A 274 -3.32 1.18 21.49
C ASN A 274 -4.19 1.46 20.25
N ASN A 275 -5.39 2.01 20.49
CA ASN A 275 -6.36 2.34 19.45
C ASN A 275 -5.99 3.58 18.60
N ASN A 276 -4.97 4.35 18.94
CA ASN A 276 -4.47 5.40 18.03
C ASN A 276 -3.62 4.79 16.92
N VAL A 277 -2.86 3.73 17.21
CA VAL A 277 -2.02 3.01 16.25
C VAL A 277 -2.85 2.01 15.44
N ALA A 278 -3.74 1.27 16.10
CA ALA A 278 -4.68 0.35 15.47
C ALA A 278 -6.12 0.67 15.91
N PRO A 279 -6.82 1.58 15.24
CA PRO A 279 -8.24 1.85 15.53
C PRO A 279 -9.09 0.58 15.48
N PRO A 280 -10.15 0.49 16.31
CA PRO A 280 -11.05 -0.65 16.28
C PRO A 280 -11.66 -0.89 14.91
N GLY A 281 -11.75 -2.17 14.53
CA GLY A 281 -12.31 -2.57 13.25
C GLY A 281 -11.71 -3.86 12.70
N PRO A 282 -12.07 -4.23 11.45
CA PRO A 282 -11.56 -5.42 10.79
C PRO A 282 -10.14 -5.22 10.28
N TYR A 283 -9.29 -6.20 10.53
CA TYR A 283 -7.92 -6.28 10.04
C TYR A 283 -7.67 -7.65 9.42
N VAL A 284 -6.53 -7.80 8.76
CA VAL A 284 -6.01 -9.08 8.26
C VAL A 284 -4.64 -9.32 8.88
N VAL A 285 -4.45 -10.50 9.45
CA VAL A 285 -3.13 -10.97 9.93
C VAL A 285 -2.48 -11.79 8.83
N TYR A 286 -1.27 -11.40 8.43
CA TYR A 286 -0.38 -12.19 7.57
C TYR A 286 0.83 -12.68 8.37
N VAL A 287 1.11 -13.97 8.27
CA VAL A 287 2.40 -14.55 8.71
C VAL A 287 3.35 -14.49 7.52
N VAL A 288 4.46 -13.79 7.67
CA VAL A 288 5.44 -13.58 6.60
C VAL A 288 6.73 -14.27 6.98
N VAL A 289 7.16 -15.26 6.21
CA VAL A 289 8.39 -16.02 6.46
C VAL A 289 9.38 -15.76 5.34
N ASP A 290 10.57 -15.26 5.68
CA ASP A 290 11.61 -14.84 4.72
C ASP A 290 11.09 -13.93 3.61
N GLY A 291 10.14 -13.02 3.93
CA GLY A 291 9.50 -12.10 2.99
C GLY A 291 8.32 -12.68 2.21
N VAL A 292 7.99 -13.96 2.39
CA VAL A 292 6.87 -14.61 1.69
C VAL A 292 5.66 -14.73 2.62
N PRO A 293 4.52 -14.10 2.30
CA PRO A 293 3.32 -14.17 3.13
C PRO A 293 2.56 -15.50 2.94
N GLY A 294 2.01 -16.01 4.03
CA GLY A 294 0.95 -17.00 4.01
C GLY A 294 -0.40 -16.38 3.59
N VAL A 295 -1.44 -17.19 3.58
CA VAL A 295 -2.81 -16.68 3.38
C VAL A 295 -3.24 -15.92 4.63
N GLY A 296 -3.70 -14.69 4.45
CA GLY A 296 -4.15 -13.81 5.52
C GLY A 296 -5.46 -14.30 6.15
N GLN A 297 -5.66 -13.94 7.42
CA GLN A 297 -6.88 -14.25 8.15
C GLN A 297 -7.49 -12.98 8.73
N PHE A 298 -8.80 -12.82 8.56
CA PHE A 298 -9.53 -11.71 9.18
C PHE A 298 -9.54 -11.83 10.70
N VAL A 299 -9.32 -10.70 11.35
CA VAL A 299 -9.41 -10.51 12.80
C VAL A 299 -10.14 -9.22 13.09
N MET A 300 -10.68 -9.09 14.30
CA MET A 300 -11.28 -7.86 14.80
C MET A 300 -10.35 -7.25 15.83
N VAL A 301 -10.01 -5.96 15.67
CA VAL A 301 -9.30 -5.18 16.69
C VAL A 301 -10.32 -4.37 17.50
N SER A 302 -10.20 -4.38 18.82
CA SER A 302 -11.07 -3.66 19.76
C SER A 302 -10.29 -2.71 20.68
#